data_38b5deb6d8cc8ba9ba3d4e39bed5d042
#
_entry.id   38b5deb6d8cc8ba9ba3d4e39bed5d042
#
_cell.length_a   1.000
_cell.length_b   1.000
_cell.length_c   1.000
_cell.angle_alpha   90.00
_cell.angle_beta   90.00
_cell.angle_gamma   90.00
#
_symmetry.space_group_name_H-M   'P 1'
#
loop_
_entity.id
_entity.type
_entity.pdbx_description
1 polymer ?
#
loop_
_entity_poly.entity_id
_entity_poly.type
_entity_poly.pdbx_seq_one_letter_code
_entity_poly.pdbx_strand_id
1 'polypeptide(L)'
;MKLLFLNTLYAPHIGGGAELMVQAMVEGLQGRGHAVQVLSTGPDAGVHGELHNGVPVLRAGLRNLYWPFAGQRPGPLRRLAWHALDRYNRGMRDVLAQVLAQNRPDLVVCHNLAGWSIAAWDAIRDAGMPIVQVLHDQYLTCPRGMRFHKGKHCQQQCGSCALLRRSHAQASARVDTVVGVSRYQLSALVDAGYFAHSQRYVIYNCAPFIPWQEAPAEVTPRRPLRFGFIGALTPNKGVEWLIEQFQKQALDASLLIAGRGEADYVNTLKSLADPQHVHFVGYRNSCGFFAEIDVAVVPSIGTESFGLVALEACAHHLPVIVSTRGGLVEIVRDGVNGLHCSPERPDSLGEALRRLSEDASLRQRLASHARDSVASMLSVERMLDEYEAVLNRTLLSRGARHGSAIAVSTL
;
A
#
# COMPACT_ATOMS: atom_id res chain seq x y z
N MET A 1 20.20 -15.92 4.41
CA MET A 1 19.23 -15.89 5.53
C MET A 1 18.04 -16.78 5.22
N LYS A 2 17.44 -17.38 6.25
CA LYS A 2 16.15 -18.06 6.15
C LYS A 2 15.04 -17.12 6.63
N LEU A 3 14.20 -16.65 5.73
CA LEU A 3 13.21 -15.60 5.96
C LEU A 3 11.80 -16.14 5.90
N LEU A 4 10.95 -15.77 6.86
CA LEU A 4 9.50 -15.99 6.80
C LEU A 4 8.80 -14.66 6.57
N PHE A 5 8.06 -14.55 5.46
CA PHE A 5 7.21 -13.41 5.15
C PHE A 5 5.78 -13.68 5.60
N LEU A 6 5.27 -12.86 6.51
CA LEU A 6 3.91 -12.94 7.02
C LEU A 6 3.06 -11.83 6.39
N ASN A 7 2.05 -12.19 5.62
CA ASN A 7 1.11 -11.23 5.03
C ASN A 7 -0.34 -11.75 5.11
N THR A 8 -1.31 -10.87 4.99
CA THR A 8 -2.73 -11.25 4.91
C THR A 8 -3.00 -12.04 3.64
N LEU A 9 -2.58 -11.54 2.49
CA LEU A 9 -2.73 -12.16 1.17
C LEU A 9 -1.39 -12.32 0.48
N TYR A 10 -1.30 -13.30 -0.40
CA TYR A 10 -0.18 -13.47 -1.33
C TYR A 10 -0.67 -14.04 -2.65
N ALA A 11 0.04 -13.80 -3.73
CA ALA A 11 -0.30 -14.29 -5.07
C ALA A 11 -0.76 -15.78 -5.05
N PRO A 12 -1.80 -16.17 -5.81
CA PRO A 12 -2.52 -15.35 -6.81
C PRO A 12 -3.59 -14.40 -6.22
N HIS A 13 -3.81 -14.41 -4.89
CA HIS A 13 -4.77 -13.54 -4.21
C HIS A 13 -4.12 -12.16 -3.97
N ILE A 14 -4.34 -11.24 -4.91
CA ILE A 14 -3.82 -9.87 -4.86
C ILE A 14 -4.98 -8.92 -4.58
N GLY A 15 -4.92 -8.20 -3.46
CA GLY A 15 -5.89 -7.16 -3.09
C GLY A 15 -5.50 -5.76 -3.58
N GLY A 16 -4.20 -5.51 -3.78
CA GLY A 16 -3.70 -4.20 -4.18
C GLY A 16 -2.18 -4.12 -4.35
N GLY A 17 -1.66 -2.91 -4.30
CA GLY A 17 -0.23 -2.67 -4.51
C GLY A 17 0.69 -3.23 -3.42
N ALA A 18 0.18 -3.41 -2.19
CA ALA A 18 0.98 -3.98 -1.11
C ALA A 18 1.40 -5.42 -1.41
N GLU A 19 0.47 -6.25 -1.90
CA GLU A 19 0.73 -7.64 -2.24
C GLU A 19 1.70 -7.77 -3.41
N LEU A 20 1.63 -6.87 -4.40
CA LEU A 20 2.59 -6.80 -5.50
C LEU A 20 4.00 -6.48 -5.00
N MET A 21 4.13 -5.57 -4.03
CA MET A 21 5.43 -5.25 -3.42
C MET A 21 5.98 -6.42 -2.59
N VAL A 22 5.13 -7.11 -1.84
CA VAL A 22 5.54 -8.32 -1.11
C VAL A 22 6.02 -9.40 -2.07
N GLN A 23 5.32 -9.60 -3.19
CA GLN A 23 5.71 -10.56 -4.21
C GLN A 23 7.08 -10.20 -4.82
N ALA A 24 7.26 -8.95 -5.24
CA ALA A 24 8.52 -8.49 -5.81
C ALA A 24 9.71 -8.65 -4.84
N MET A 25 9.48 -8.34 -3.54
CA MET A 25 10.49 -8.50 -2.50
C MET A 25 10.82 -9.97 -2.25
N VAL A 26 9.83 -10.83 -2.12
CA VAL A 26 9.98 -12.26 -1.87
C VAL A 26 10.73 -12.94 -3.01
N GLU A 27 10.27 -12.74 -4.26
CA GLU A 27 10.88 -13.32 -5.45
C GLU A 27 12.30 -12.77 -5.68
N GLY A 28 12.50 -11.47 -5.46
CA GLY A 28 13.80 -10.83 -5.59
C GLY A 28 14.83 -11.33 -4.56
N LEU A 29 14.46 -11.43 -3.27
CA LEU A 29 15.33 -11.96 -2.23
C LEU A 29 15.64 -13.45 -2.42
N GLN A 30 14.66 -14.24 -2.91
CA GLN A 30 14.91 -15.63 -3.30
C GLN A 30 15.93 -15.71 -4.45
N GLY A 31 15.78 -14.87 -5.47
CA GLY A 31 16.75 -14.77 -6.59
C GLY A 31 18.17 -14.40 -6.15
N ARG A 32 18.29 -13.70 -5.02
CA ARG A 32 19.58 -13.38 -4.37
C ARG A 32 20.14 -14.48 -3.46
N GLY A 33 19.51 -15.67 -3.45
CA GLY A 33 20.00 -16.83 -2.72
C GLY A 33 19.54 -16.90 -1.24
N HIS A 34 18.55 -16.09 -0.83
CA HIS A 34 17.94 -16.28 0.49
C HIS A 34 16.95 -17.45 0.47
N ALA A 35 16.83 -18.21 1.56
CA ALA A 35 15.79 -19.20 1.74
C ALA A 35 14.50 -18.47 2.20
N VAL A 36 13.59 -18.21 1.28
CA VAL A 36 12.38 -17.43 1.54
C VAL A 36 11.16 -18.34 1.58
N GLN A 37 10.26 -18.12 2.54
CA GLN A 37 8.95 -18.75 2.63
C GLN A 37 7.91 -17.68 2.94
N VAL A 38 6.71 -17.82 2.38
CA VAL A 38 5.56 -16.95 2.67
C VAL A 38 4.54 -17.72 3.52
N LEU A 39 3.97 -17.04 4.52
CA LEU A 39 2.80 -17.48 5.26
C LEU A 39 1.69 -16.45 5.10
N SER A 40 0.58 -16.85 4.48
CA SER A 40 -0.58 -15.99 4.25
C SER A 40 -1.87 -16.64 4.73
N THR A 41 -2.96 -15.86 4.80
CA THR A 41 -4.29 -16.41 5.12
C THR A 41 -4.93 -17.04 3.89
N GLY A 42 -5.84 -17.98 4.13
CA GLY A 42 -6.68 -18.61 3.12
C GLY A 42 -8.09 -18.89 3.61
N PRO A 43 -9.02 -19.28 2.71
CA PRO A 43 -10.39 -19.64 3.06
C PRO A 43 -10.48 -21.04 3.71
N ASP A 44 -9.60 -21.96 3.32
CA ASP A 44 -9.67 -23.36 3.67
C ASP A 44 -9.04 -23.65 5.04
N ALA A 45 -9.69 -24.51 5.84
CA ALA A 45 -9.20 -24.86 7.16
C ALA A 45 -7.85 -25.59 7.11
N GLY A 46 -7.00 -25.38 8.13
CA GLY A 46 -5.66 -25.98 8.19
C GLY A 46 -4.57 -25.09 7.62
N VAL A 47 -3.41 -25.69 7.39
CA VAL A 47 -2.25 -25.02 6.73
C VAL A 47 -1.89 -25.86 5.51
N HIS A 48 -1.97 -25.26 4.34
CA HIS A 48 -1.72 -25.92 3.06
C HIS A 48 -0.46 -25.31 2.41
N GLY A 49 0.43 -26.18 1.94
CA GLY A 49 1.65 -25.77 1.24
C GLY A 49 1.45 -25.79 -0.28
N GLU A 50 1.96 -24.79 -0.95
CA GLU A 50 2.00 -24.71 -2.41
C GLU A 50 3.29 -24.04 -2.87
N LEU A 51 3.58 -24.10 -4.18
CA LEU A 51 4.65 -23.34 -4.83
C LEU A 51 4.03 -22.29 -5.73
N HIS A 52 4.48 -21.03 -5.59
CA HIS A 52 4.10 -19.95 -6.48
C HIS A 52 5.36 -19.25 -7.01
N ASN A 53 5.58 -19.29 -8.31
CA ASN A 53 6.81 -18.80 -8.96
C ASN A 53 8.10 -19.33 -8.29
N GLY A 54 8.10 -20.60 -7.87
CA GLY A 54 9.23 -21.20 -7.17
C GLY A 54 9.36 -20.86 -5.69
N VAL A 55 8.50 -19.97 -5.16
CA VAL A 55 8.45 -19.59 -3.74
C VAL A 55 7.57 -20.56 -2.96
N PRO A 56 8.05 -21.19 -1.85
CA PRO A 56 7.20 -21.95 -0.94
C PRO A 56 6.20 -21.04 -0.22
N VAL A 57 4.91 -21.32 -0.38
CA VAL A 57 3.81 -20.58 0.25
C VAL A 57 3.01 -21.50 1.15
N LEU A 58 2.79 -21.07 2.38
CA LEU A 58 1.85 -21.69 3.32
C LEU A 58 0.57 -20.85 3.41
N ARG A 59 -0.59 -21.47 3.14
CA ARG A 59 -1.91 -20.87 3.30
C ARG A 59 -2.52 -21.37 4.60
N ALA A 60 -2.68 -20.48 5.57
CA ALA A 60 -3.32 -20.79 6.83
C ALA A 60 -4.81 -20.42 6.80
N GLY A 61 -5.69 -21.37 7.04
CA GLY A 61 -7.12 -21.12 7.17
C GLY A 61 -7.40 -20.08 8.24
N LEU A 62 -8.08 -18.99 7.88
CA LEU A 62 -8.34 -17.89 8.80
C LEU A 62 -9.26 -18.32 9.95
N ARG A 63 -8.75 -18.35 11.16
CA ARG A 63 -9.52 -18.61 12.38
C ARG A 63 -10.23 -17.36 12.87
N ASN A 64 -11.24 -16.92 12.10
CA ASN A 64 -12.13 -15.81 12.42
C ASN A 64 -13.53 -16.15 11.90
N LEU A 65 -14.51 -15.26 12.03
CA LEU A 65 -15.92 -15.52 11.68
C LEU A 65 -16.15 -15.75 10.19
N TYR A 66 -15.31 -15.24 9.34
CA TYR A 66 -15.34 -15.41 7.88
C TYR A 66 -14.02 -14.95 7.26
N TRP A 67 -13.74 -15.43 6.06
CA TRP A 67 -12.64 -14.93 5.24
C TRP A 67 -13.11 -13.70 4.46
N PRO A 68 -12.51 -12.51 4.67
CA PRO A 68 -13.08 -11.25 4.20
C PRO A 68 -12.96 -11.03 2.68
N PHE A 69 -12.24 -11.91 1.98
CA PHE A 69 -11.99 -11.81 0.54
C PHE A 69 -12.85 -12.77 -0.30
N ALA A 70 -13.89 -13.40 0.30
CA ALA A 70 -14.80 -14.34 -0.38
C ALA A 70 -15.89 -13.66 -1.24
N GLY A 71 -15.82 -12.36 -1.48
CA GLY A 71 -16.76 -11.62 -2.35
C GLY A 71 -18.08 -11.20 -1.70
N GLN A 72 -18.58 -11.88 -0.67
CA GLN A 72 -19.80 -11.49 0.05
C GLN A 72 -19.48 -10.58 1.24
N ARG A 73 -20.13 -9.43 1.33
CA ARG A 73 -19.95 -8.49 2.44
C ARG A 73 -20.95 -8.76 3.56
N PRO A 74 -20.49 -9.27 4.73
CA PRO A 74 -21.38 -9.55 5.85
C PRO A 74 -22.02 -8.30 6.45
N GLY A 75 -23.13 -8.48 7.17
CA GLY A 75 -23.81 -7.42 7.89
C GLY A 75 -22.94 -6.72 8.95
N PRO A 76 -23.32 -5.53 9.42
CA PRO A 76 -22.47 -4.66 10.25
C PRO A 76 -22.08 -5.29 11.60
N LEU A 77 -22.97 -6.04 12.24
CA LEU A 77 -22.69 -6.71 13.52
C LEU A 77 -21.61 -7.81 13.36
N ARG A 78 -21.72 -8.63 12.30
CA ARG A 78 -20.75 -9.68 12.01
C ARG A 78 -19.37 -9.12 11.67
N ARG A 79 -19.32 -7.97 11.00
CA ARG A 79 -18.07 -7.23 10.75
C ARG A 79 -17.46 -6.65 12.01
N LEU A 80 -18.27 -6.10 12.92
CA LEU A 80 -17.78 -5.60 14.21
C LEU A 80 -17.19 -6.73 15.05
N ALA A 81 -17.89 -7.87 15.13
CA ALA A 81 -17.40 -9.05 15.84
C ALA A 81 -16.10 -9.61 15.22
N TRP A 82 -15.99 -9.60 13.88
CA TRP A 82 -14.75 -9.96 13.17
C TRP A 82 -13.58 -9.06 13.61
N HIS A 83 -13.77 -7.73 13.64
CA HIS A 83 -12.75 -6.79 14.07
C HIS A 83 -12.41 -6.89 15.57
N ALA A 84 -13.37 -7.27 16.40
CA ALA A 84 -13.14 -7.53 17.83
C ALA A 84 -12.23 -8.75 18.04
N LEU A 85 -12.46 -9.83 17.31
CA LEU A 85 -11.57 -11.00 17.29
C LEU A 85 -10.21 -10.68 16.70
N ASP A 86 -10.17 -9.90 15.60
CA ASP A 86 -8.95 -9.47 14.93
C ASP A 86 -8.11 -8.47 15.75
N ARG A 87 -8.63 -7.98 16.86
CA ARG A 87 -7.84 -7.18 17.81
C ARG A 87 -6.67 -7.98 18.38
N TYR A 88 -6.91 -9.25 18.75
CA TYR A 88 -5.92 -10.21 19.23
C TYR A 88 -6.37 -11.62 18.92
N ASN A 89 -5.97 -12.15 17.76
CA ASN A 89 -6.44 -13.44 17.27
C ASN A 89 -5.56 -14.60 17.80
N ARG A 90 -5.98 -15.18 18.93
CA ARG A 90 -5.28 -16.30 19.56
C ARG A 90 -5.16 -17.50 18.64
N GLY A 91 -6.22 -17.81 17.89
CA GLY A 91 -6.21 -18.96 16.98
C GLY A 91 -5.14 -18.83 15.89
N MET A 92 -4.95 -17.64 15.34
CA MET A 92 -3.89 -17.39 14.34
C MET A 92 -2.50 -17.30 14.97
N ARG A 93 -2.39 -16.82 16.23
CA ARG A 93 -1.15 -16.89 17.01
C ARG A 93 -0.66 -18.35 17.15
N ASP A 94 -1.57 -19.28 17.50
CA ASP A 94 -1.22 -20.70 17.69
C ASP A 94 -0.79 -21.34 16.36
N VAL A 95 -1.46 -21.01 15.24
CA VAL A 95 -1.05 -21.45 13.89
C VAL A 95 0.36 -20.96 13.57
N LEU A 96 0.63 -19.66 13.79
CA LEU A 96 1.95 -19.09 13.52
C LEU A 96 3.02 -19.74 14.41
N ALA A 97 2.74 -19.95 15.70
CA ALA A 97 3.67 -20.62 16.61
C ALA A 97 4.06 -22.04 16.13
N GLN A 98 3.09 -22.83 15.63
CA GLN A 98 3.35 -24.14 15.05
C GLN A 98 4.24 -24.04 13.80
N VAL A 99 3.95 -23.10 12.90
CA VAL A 99 4.76 -22.88 11.69
C VAL A 99 6.20 -22.48 12.05
N LEU A 100 6.37 -21.58 13.03
CA LEU A 100 7.68 -21.13 13.49
C LEU A 100 8.50 -22.27 14.12
N ALA A 101 7.87 -23.14 14.92
CA ALA A 101 8.53 -24.29 15.53
C ALA A 101 9.05 -25.29 14.48
N GLN A 102 8.30 -25.49 13.39
CA GLN A 102 8.67 -26.39 12.29
C GLN A 102 9.75 -25.79 11.37
N ASN A 103 9.62 -24.52 11.02
CA ASN A 103 10.45 -23.91 9.98
C ASN A 103 11.71 -23.23 10.53
N ARG A 104 11.66 -22.69 11.75
CA ARG A 104 12.77 -21.98 12.40
C ARG A 104 13.48 -20.98 11.48
N PRO A 105 12.79 -19.92 11.02
CA PRO A 105 13.43 -18.86 10.24
C PRO A 105 14.40 -18.05 11.11
N ASP A 106 15.41 -17.43 10.48
CA ASP A 106 16.32 -16.51 11.16
C ASP A 106 15.59 -15.22 11.58
N LEU A 107 14.59 -14.80 10.79
CA LEU A 107 13.85 -13.56 10.96
C LEU A 107 12.46 -13.67 10.32
N VAL A 108 11.48 -12.96 10.91
CA VAL A 108 10.12 -12.83 10.34
C VAL A 108 9.88 -11.40 9.86
N VAL A 109 9.52 -11.27 8.58
CA VAL A 109 9.09 -10.00 7.98
C VAL A 109 7.57 -9.96 7.95
N CYS A 110 6.99 -9.12 8.79
CA CYS A 110 5.54 -8.91 8.88
C CYS A 110 5.13 -7.76 7.96
N HIS A 111 4.09 -7.97 7.17
CA HIS A 111 3.47 -6.95 6.33
C HIS A 111 2.06 -6.61 6.86
N ASN A 112 1.01 -6.88 6.08
CA ASN A 112 -0.35 -6.65 6.54
C ASN A 112 -0.78 -7.70 7.58
N LEU A 113 -1.29 -7.24 8.71
CA LEU A 113 -1.65 -8.09 9.85
C LEU A 113 -3.16 -8.35 9.98
N ALA A 114 -4.00 -7.89 9.05
CA ALA A 114 -5.43 -8.20 9.09
C ALA A 114 -5.66 -9.72 9.04
N GLY A 115 -6.38 -10.24 10.02
CA GLY A 115 -6.54 -11.68 10.25
C GLY A 115 -5.49 -12.30 11.17
N TRP A 116 -4.22 -11.94 11.06
CA TRP A 116 -3.14 -12.34 11.95
C TRP A 116 -3.18 -11.62 13.29
N SER A 117 -3.55 -10.37 13.27
CA SER A 117 -3.53 -9.42 14.39
C SER A 117 -2.15 -9.18 15.02
N ILE A 118 -2.09 -8.32 16.02
CA ILE A 118 -0.86 -8.09 16.81
C ILE A 118 -0.40 -9.32 17.60
N ALA A 119 -1.25 -10.36 17.74
CA ALA A 119 -0.89 -11.63 18.37
C ALA A 119 0.24 -12.36 17.59
N ALA A 120 0.44 -12.04 16.31
CA ALA A 120 1.56 -12.54 15.53
C ALA A 120 2.91 -12.09 16.13
N TRP A 121 3.02 -10.85 16.59
CA TRP A 121 4.25 -10.35 17.23
C TRP A 121 4.59 -11.13 18.51
N ASP A 122 3.56 -11.51 19.29
CA ASP A 122 3.78 -12.34 20.49
C ASP A 122 4.29 -13.72 20.11
N ALA A 123 3.67 -14.39 19.12
CA ALA A 123 4.12 -15.71 18.66
C ALA A 123 5.59 -15.69 18.20
N ILE A 124 5.99 -14.66 17.45
CA ILE A 124 7.35 -14.53 16.93
C ILE A 124 8.35 -14.27 18.06
N ARG A 125 7.99 -13.39 19.01
CA ARG A 125 8.82 -13.09 20.20
C ARG A 125 8.98 -14.31 21.10
N ASP A 126 7.90 -15.02 21.37
CA ASP A 126 7.93 -16.25 22.20
C ASP A 126 8.78 -17.36 21.55
N ALA A 127 8.82 -17.40 20.21
CA ALA A 127 9.72 -18.28 19.45
C ALA A 127 11.19 -17.79 19.42
N GLY A 128 11.50 -16.66 20.04
CA GLY A 128 12.85 -16.10 20.11
C GLY A 128 13.32 -15.41 18.83
N MET A 129 12.49 -15.14 17.85
CA MET A 129 12.90 -14.61 16.54
C MET A 129 12.78 -13.07 16.45
N PRO A 130 13.63 -12.39 15.64
CA PRO A 130 13.51 -10.96 15.37
C PRO A 130 12.33 -10.68 14.45
N ILE A 131 11.76 -9.46 14.61
CA ILE A 131 10.60 -8.97 13.88
C ILE A 131 10.97 -7.72 13.08
N VAL A 132 10.75 -7.76 11.78
CA VAL A 132 10.69 -6.58 10.93
C VAL A 132 9.22 -6.36 10.54
N GLN A 133 8.65 -5.19 10.84
CA GLN A 133 7.30 -4.81 10.42
C GLN A 133 7.37 -3.79 9.29
N VAL A 134 6.79 -4.12 8.15
CA VAL A 134 6.61 -3.20 7.01
C VAL A 134 5.20 -2.61 7.05
N LEU A 135 5.10 -1.29 6.92
CA LEU A 135 3.86 -0.55 7.07
C LEU A 135 3.27 -0.17 5.72
N HIS A 136 2.28 -0.92 5.26
CA HIS A 136 1.58 -0.68 3.99
C HIS A 136 0.27 0.09 4.15
N ASP A 137 -0.32 0.11 5.34
CA ASP A 137 -1.61 0.71 5.61
C ASP A 137 -1.71 1.26 7.04
N GLN A 138 -2.87 1.74 7.42
CA GLN A 138 -3.17 2.29 8.75
C GLN A 138 -3.85 1.26 9.68
N TYR A 139 -3.71 -0.04 9.42
CA TYR A 139 -4.37 -1.09 10.19
C TYR A 139 -4.15 -0.97 11.70
N LEU A 140 -2.96 -0.61 12.14
CA LEU A 140 -2.62 -0.51 13.56
C LEU A 140 -3.41 0.58 14.30
N THR A 141 -3.85 1.64 13.61
CA THR A 141 -4.66 2.73 14.16
C THR A 141 -6.13 2.66 13.75
N CYS A 142 -6.46 1.95 12.67
CA CYS A 142 -7.80 1.87 12.11
C CYS A 142 -8.10 0.45 11.63
N PRO A 143 -9.15 -0.23 12.15
CA PRO A 143 -9.50 -1.59 11.73
C PRO A 143 -9.73 -1.75 10.23
N ARG A 144 -10.09 -0.67 9.53
CA ARG A 144 -10.30 -0.66 8.07
C ARG A 144 -9.03 -0.34 7.27
N GLY A 145 -7.90 -0.03 7.92
CA GLY A 145 -6.63 0.31 7.28
C GLY A 145 -6.54 1.66 6.57
N MET A 146 -7.65 2.41 6.42
CA MET A 146 -7.72 3.55 5.51
C MET A 146 -7.86 4.92 6.19
N ARG A 147 -8.17 4.97 7.52
CA ARG A 147 -8.52 6.22 8.24
C ARG A 147 -9.55 7.07 7.48
N PHE A 148 -10.56 6.41 6.94
CA PHE A 148 -11.63 7.03 6.15
C PHE A 148 -13.00 6.58 6.66
N HIS A 149 -13.90 7.54 6.94
CA HIS A 149 -15.22 7.26 7.47
C HIS A 149 -16.25 8.30 7.01
N LYS A 150 -17.44 7.86 6.58
CA LYS A 150 -18.53 8.72 6.13
C LYS A 150 -18.10 9.80 5.12
N GLY A 151 -17.38 9.40 4.08
CA GLY A 151 -16.94 10.31 3.01
C GLY A 151 -15.79 11.25 3.40
N LYS A 152 -15.19 11.14 4.61
CA LYS A 152 -14.15 12.04 5.09
C LYS A 152 -12.92 11.30 5.62
N HIS A 153 -11.76 11.91 5.43
CA HIS A 153 -10.54 11.47 6.08
C HIS A 153 -10.61 11.70 7.60
N CYS A 154 -10.19 10.70 8.39
CA CYS A 154 -10.11 10.80 9.85
C CYS A 154 -8.79 11.48 10.26
N GLN A 155 -8.83 12.77 10.58
CA GLN A 155 -7.67 13.51 11.08
C GLN A 155 -7.14 12.91 12.39
N GLN A 156 -8.04 12.47 13.27
CA GLN A 156 -7.74 11.81 14.54
C GLN A 156 -8.36 10.41 14.58
N GLN A 157 -7.81 9.54 15.42
CA GLN A 157 -8.38 8.23 15.66
C GLN A 157 -9.75 8.38 16.36
N CYS A 158 -10.81 7.86 15.72
CA CYS A 158 -12.15 7.92 16.34
C CYS A 158 -12.27 6.96 17.52
N GLY A 159 -13.24 7.20 18.42
CA GLY A 159 -13.40 6.43 19.66
C GLY A 159 -13.54 4.92 19.47
N SER A 160 -14.28 4.46 18.44
CA SER A 160 -14.40 3.03 18.12
C SER A 160 -13.07 2.43 17.63
N CYS A 161 -12.29 3.18 16.83
CA CYS A 161 -10.95 2.74 16.43
C CYS A 161 -9.99 2.70 17.62
N ALA A 162 -10.04 3.71 18.51
CA ALA A 162 -9.22 3.75 19.73
C ALA A 162 -9.52 2.55 20.66
N LEU A 163 -10.79 2.19 20.82
CA LEU A 163 -11.20 1.03 21.62
C LEU A 163 -10.67 -0.28 21.00
N LEU A 164 -10.86 -0.47 19.69
CA LEU A 164 -10.44 -1.69 18.98
C LEU A 164 -8.91 -1.81 18.85
N ARG A 165 -8.17 -0.70 18.95
CA ARG A 165 -6.70 -0.65 18.80
C ARG A 165 -5.95 -0.25 20.06
N ARG A 166 -6.63 -0.22 21.22
CA ARG A 166 -6.09 0.26 22.51
C ARG A 166 -4.74 -0.36 22.91
N SER A 167 -4.52 -1.65 22.62
CA SER A 167 -3.28 -2.35 23.00
C SER A 167 -2.20 -2.35 21.91
N HIS A 168 -2.50 -1.82 20.72
CA HIS A 168 -1.62 -2.00 19.55
C HIS A 168 -0.33 -1.18 19.66
N ALA A 169 -0.40 0.06 20.20
CA ALA A 169 0.79 0.88 20.43
C ALA A 169 1.75 0.19 21.40
N GLN A 170 1.24 -0.30 22.54
CA GLN A 170 2.06 -1.03 23.52
C GLN A 170 2.65 -2.33 22.93
N ALA A 171 1.84 -3.09 22.17
CA ALA A 171 2.30 -4.32 21.55
C ALA A 171 3.40 -4.07 20.51
N SER A 172 3.37 -2.92 19.80
CA SER A 172 4.38 -2.55 18.80
C SER A 172 5.80 -2.37 19.39
N ALA A 173 5.92 -2.19 20.72
CA ALA A 173 7.21 -2.16 21.40
C ALA A 173 7.99 -3.50 21.30
N ARG A 174 7.32 -4.60 20.90
CA ARG A 174 7.95 -5.91 20.66
C ARG A 174 8.66 -6.02 19.32
N VAL A 175 8.39 -5.11 18.39
CA VAL A 175 8.96 -5.09 17.04
C VAL A 175 10.40 -4.55 17.11
N ASP A 176 11.35 -5.29 16.55
CA ASP A 176 12.76 -4.90 16.57
C ASP A 176 13.03 -3.79 15.55
N THR A 177 12.44 -3.91 14.36
CA THR A 177 12.64 -2.94 13.26
C THR A 177 11.31 -2.66 12.57
N VAL A 178 11.05 -1.38 12.28
CA VAL A 178 9.88 -0.95 11.50
C VAL A 178 10.32 -0.22 10.23
N VAL A 179 9.67 -0.55 9.11
CA VAL A 179 9.92 0.05 7.81
C VAL A 179 8.63 0.71 7.32
N GLY A 180 8.66 2.01 7.10
CA GLY A 180 7.59 2.73 6.40
C GLY A 180 7.82 2.73 4.90
N VAL A 181 6.78 2.45 4.10
CA VAL A 181 6.83 2.56 2.63
C VAL A 181 6.87 4.00 2.14
N SER A 182 6.69 4.96 3.06
CA SER A 182 6.88 6.40 2.89
C SER A 182 7.21 7.02 4.25
N ARG A 183 7.76 8.25 4.25
CA ARG A 183 7.98 9.02 5.48
C ARG A 183 6.66 9.29 6.19
N TYR A 184 5.63 9.66 5.41
CA TYR A 184 4.29 9.87 5.95
C TYR A 184 3.77 8.63 6.68
N GLN A 185 3.88 7.44 6.08
CA GLN A 185 3.35 6.21 6.67
C GLN A 185 4.07 5.86 7.98
N LEU A 186 5.37 6.05 8.05
CA LEU A 186 6.16 5.82 9.25
C LEU A 186 5.83 6.87 10.33
N SER A 187 5.90 8.17 10.01
CA SER A 187 5.70 9.24 10.98
C SER A 187 4.29 9.20 11.58
N ALA A 188 3.25 8.95 10.76
CA ALA A 188 1.87 8.86 11.24
C ALA A 188 1.66 7.82 12.36
N LEU A 189 2.44 6.74 12.39
CA LEU A 189 2.38 5.73 13.44
C LEU A 189 3.34 6.06 14.60
N VAL A 190 4.54 6.55 14.31
CA VAL A 190 5.51 6.94 15.33
C VAL A 190 4.98 8.10 16.20
N ASP A 191 4.38 9.12 15.57
CA ASP A 191 3.79 10.28 16.27
C ASP A 191 2.56 9.88 17.10
N ALA A 192 1.90 8.77 16.71
CA ALA A 192 0.82 8.16 17.50
C ALA A 192 1.33 7.23 18.62
N GLY A 193 2.65 7.21 18.91
CA GLY A 193 3.26 6.45 20.00
C GLY A 193 3.55 4.97 19.68
N TYR A 194 3.50 4.56 18.42
CA TYR A 194 3.86 3.21 18.02
C TYR A 194 5.38 3.05 17.82
N PHE A 195 5.88 1.82 17.95
CA PHE A 195 7.27 1.45 17.67
C PHE A 195 8.30 2.24 18.48
N ALA A 196 8.01 2.46 19.78
CA ALA A 196 8.83 3.30 20.67
C ALA A 196 10.28 2.83 20.77
N HIS A 197 10.54 1.52 20.65
CA HIS A 197 11.86 0.90 20.81
C HIS A 197 12.42 0.29 19.52
N SER A 198 11.69 0.40 18.40
CA SER A 198 12.10 -0.17 17.12
C SER A 198 13.14 0.69 16.41
N GLN A 199 14.06 0.06 15.69
CA GLN A 199 14.84 0.74 14.66
C GLN A 199 13.88 1.17 13.55
N ARG A 200 14.04 2.37 12.98
CA ARG A 200 13.08 2.99 12.06
C ARG A 200 13.75 3.27 10.73
N TYR A 201 13.14 2.79 9.65
CA TYR A 201 13.63 3.01 8.30
C TYR A 201 12.48 3.43 7.38
N VAL A 202 12.81 4.17 6.33
CA VAL A 202 11.90 4.44 5.21
C VAL A 202 12.52 3.77 3.99
N ILE A 203 11.78 2.84 3.39
CA ILE A 203 12.14 2.21 2.13
C ILE A 203 10.96 2.40 1.18
N TYR A 204 11.14 3.26 0.20
CA TYR A 204 10.10 3.51 -0.79
C TYR A 204 9.84 2.27 -1.64
N ASN A 205 8.57 2.00 -1.91
CA ASN A 205 8.18 0.99 -2.89
C ASN A 205 8.83 1.28 -4.25
N CYS A 206 8.85 0.27 -5.09
CA CYS A 206 9.29 0.38 -6.48
C CYS A 206 8.14 0.13 -7.46
N ALA A 207 8.41 0.23 -8.74
CA ALA A 207 7.47 -0.07 -9.82
C ALA A 207 7.98 -1.29 -10.62
N PRO A 208 7.85 -2.52 -10.09
CA PRO A 208 8.56 -3.70 -10.60
C PRO A 208 8.10 -4.17 -11.97
N PHE A 209 6.91 -3.77 -12.40
CA PHE A 209 6.28 -4.25 -13.63
C PHE A 209 6.30 -3.22 -14.76
N ILE A 210 7.04 -2.13 -14.63
CA ILE A 210 7.15 -1.12 -15.67
C ILE A 210 8.42 -1.38 -16.48
N PRO A 211 8.30 -1.81 -17.75
CA PRO A 211 9.45 -1.91 -18.65
C PRO A 211 10.08 -0.52 -18.82
N TRP A 212 11.40 -0.53 -19.00
CA TRP A 212 12.07 0.70 -19.37
C TRP A 212 11.53 1.19 -20.72
N GLN A 213 11.04 2.42 -20.77
CA GLN A 213 10.62 3.07 -22.01
C GLN A 213 11.43 4.33 -22.18
N GLU A 214 11.97 4.54 -23.37
CA GLU A 214 12.55 5.82 -23.71
C GLU A 214 11.49 6.92 -23.67
N ALA A 215 11.88 8.11 -23.26
CA ALA A 215 10.99 9.26 -23.35
C ALA A 215 10.53 9.39 -24.82
N PRO A 216 9.23 9.50 -25.08
CA PRO A 216 8.80 9.80 -26.44
C PRO A 216 9.44 11.09 -26.91
N ALA A 217 10.06 11.08 -28.10
CA ALA A 217 10.83 12.20 -28.64
C ALA A 217 9.99 13.48 -28.77
N GLU A 218 8.69 13.36 -28.96
CA GLU A 218 7.67 14.40 -28.85
C GLU A 218 6.36 13.82 -28.36
N VAL A 219 5.85 14.35 -27.26
CA VAL A 219 4.46 14.06 -26.83
C VAL A 219 3.57 15.04 -27.59
N THR A 220 3.10 14.64 -28.78
CA THR A 220 2.02 15.38 -29.43
C THR A 220 0.73 15.11 -28.65
N PRO A 221 0.17 16.11 -27.96
CA PRO A 221 -1.04 15.90 -27.18
C PRO A 221 -2.17 15.45 -28.10
N ARG A 222 -2.90 14.42 -27.66
CA ARG A 222 -4.13 14.02 -28.37
C ARG A 222 -5.15 15.16 -28.30
N ARG A 223 -5.97 15.26 -29.29
CA ARG A 223 -7.08 16.20 -29.29
C ARG A 223 -8.39 15.42 -29.44
N PRO A 224 -9.34 15.50 -28.50
CA PRO A 224 -9.28 16.22 -27.22
C PRO A 224 -8.29 15.58 -26.23
N LEU A 225 -7.75 16.42 -25.30
CA LEU A 225 -6.86 16.01 -24.24
C LEU A 225 -7.49 14.97 -23.33
N ARG A 226 -6.75 13.94 -22.89
CA ARG A 226 -7.27 12.84 -22.07
C ARG A 226 -6.66 12.88 -20.67
N PHE A 227 -7.51 13.16 -19.69
CA PHE A 227 -7.20 12.91 -18.28
C PHE A 227 -7.54 11.47 -17.93
N GLY A 228 -6.78 10.83 -17.03
CA GLY A 228 -7.04 9.45 -16.66
C GLY A 228 -6.92 9.19 -15.17
N PHE A 229 -7.87 8.44 -14.65
CA PHE A 229 -7.84 7.81 -13.33
C PHE A 229 -7.77 6.29 -13.48
N ILE A 230 -6.87 5.65 -12.74
CA ILE A 230 -6.82 4.19 -12.62
C ILE A 230 -6.71 3.78 -11.15
N GLY A 231 -7.57 2.85 -10.70
CA GLY A 231 -7.54 2.34 -9.33
C GLY A 231 -8.84 1.70 -8.89
N ALA A 232 -8.91 1.31 -7.62
CA ALA A 232 -10.14 0.83 -7.02
C ALA A 232 -11.20 1.95 -7.01
N LEU A 233 -12.40 1.65 -7.51
CA LEU A 233 -13.52 2.57 -7.47
C LEU A 233 -14.17 2.50 -6.09
N THR A 234 -13.64 3.29 -5.16
CA THR A 234 -14.06 3.37 -3.76
C THR A 234 -14.09 4.83 -3.30
N PRO A 235 -14.96 5.21 -2.36
CA PRO A 235 -15.14 6.60 -1.96
C PRO A 235 -13.86 7.32 -1.55
N ASN A 236 -12.93 6.63 -0.88
CA ASN A 236 -11.66 7.22 -0.44
C ASN A 236 -10.71 7.60 -1.59
N LYS A 237 -10.94 7.09 -2.81
CA LYS A 237 -10.13 7.41 -4.00
C LYS A 237 -10.55 8.71 -4.69
N GLY A 238 -11.68 9.31 -4.28
CA GLY A 238 -12.06 10.65 -4.71
C GLY A 238 -12.58 10.76 -6.14
N VAL A 239 -13.09 9.67 -6.73
CA VAL A 239 -13.57 9.67 -8.12
C VAL A 239 -14.82 10.55 -8.29
N GLU A 240 -15.70 10.61 -7.29
CA GLU A 240 -16.84 11.56 -7.28
C GLU A 240 -16.34 13.00 -7.41
N TRP A 241 -15.42 13.41 -6.55
CA TRP A 241 -14.81 14.72 -6.58
C TRP A 241 -14.13 15.02 -7.93
N LEU A 242 -13.46 14.03 -8.53
CA LEU A 242 -12.84 14.18 -9.85
C LEU A 242 -13.89 14.45 -10.94
N ILE A 243 -14.96 13.66 -10.99
CA ILE A 243 -16.05 13.82 -11.97
C ILE A 243 -16.68 15.21 -11.83
N GLU A 244 -17.05 15.60 -10.61
CA GLU A 244 -17.67 16.90 -10.33
C GLU A 244 -16.78 18.06 -10.75
N GLN A 245 -15.49 18.02 -10.37
CA GLN A 245 -14.55 19.11 -10.70
C GLN A 245 -14.21 19.13 -12.18
N PHE A 246 -14.09 17.98 -12.84
CA PHE A 246 -13.84 17.90 -14.28
C PHE A 246 -14.98 18.52 -15.08
N GLN A 247 -16.22 18.15 -14.79
CA GLN A 247 -17.42 18.68 -15.48
C GLN A 247 -17.64 20.18 -15.22
N LYS A 248 -17.36 20.64 -13.99
CA LYS A 248 -17.45 22.07 -13.63
C LYS A 248 -16.55 22.96 -14.48
N GLN A 249 -15.41 22.45 -14.95
CA GLN A 249 -14.45 23.25 -15.73
C GLN A 249 -14.82 23.37 -17.23
N ALA A 250 -15.75 22.55 -17.75
CA ALA A 250 -16.18 22.54 -19.16
C ALA A 250 -15.00 22.55 -20.17
N LEU A 251 -14.02 21.65 -19.93
CA LEU A 251 -12.76 21.56 -20.70
C LEU A 251 -13.00 20.90 -22.07
N ASP A 252 -12.24 21.34 -23.11
CA ASP A 252 -12.11 20.56 -24.36
C ASP A 252 -11.19 19.34 -24.11
N ALA A 253 -11.71 18.41 -23.33
CA ALA A 253 -10.98 17.25 -22.85
C ALA A 253 -11.95 16.10 -22.54
N SER A 254 -11.39 14.88 -22.40
CA SER A 254 -12.10 13.73 -21.89
C SER A 254 -11.46 13.18 -20.62
N LEU A 255 -12.26 12.52 -19.79
CA LEU A 255 -11.84 11.83 -18.59
C LEU A 255 -12.06 10.33 -18.73
N LEU A 256 -10.98 9.54 -18.69
CA LEU A 256 -11.02 8.09 -18.69
C LEU A 256 -10.90 7.56 -17.26
N ILE A 257 -11.84 6.71 -16.84
CA ILE A 257 -11.89 6.11 -15.51
C ILE A 257 -11.73 4.59 -15.65
N ALA A 258 -10.60 4.06 -15.20
CA ALA A 258 -10.29 2.64 -15.20
C ALA A 258 -10.32 2.07 -13.78
N GLY A 259 -10.93 0.90 -13.60
CA GLY A 259 -10.94 0.21 -12.32
C GLY A 259 -12.17 -0.64 -12.07
N ARG A 260 -12.23 -1.18 -10.84
CA ARG A 260 -13.36 -1.97 -10.33
C ARG A 260 -13.78 -1.47 -8.95
N GLY A 261 -15.06 -1.64 -8.61
CA GLY A 261 -15.63 -1.29 -7.31
C GLY A 261 -16.92 -2.05 -7.04
N GLU A 262 -17.55 -1.79 -5.91
CA GLU A 262 -18.89 -2.31 -5.60
C GLU A 262 -19.89 -1.77 -6.65
N ALA A 263 -20.78 -2.63 -7.17
CA ALA A 263 -21.66 -2.30 -8.29
C ALA A 263 -22.51 -1.05 -8.02
N ASP A 264 -23.09 -0.94 -6.82
CA ASP A 264 -23.93 0.22 -6.45
C ASP A 264 -23.13 1.53 -6.48
N TYR A 265 -21.89 1.50 -5.99
CA TYR A 265 -21.03 2.69 -6.02
C TYR A 265 -20.61 3.05 -7.45
N VAL A 266 -20.26 2.06 -8.27
CA VAL A 266 -19.93 2.28 -9.69
C VAL A 266 -21.12 2.86 -10.44
N ASN A 267 -22.33 2.38 -10.17
CA ASN A 267 -23.57 2.92 -10.77
C ASN A 267 -23.80 4.37 -10.32
N THR A 268 -23.55 4.68 -9.05
CA THR A 268 -23.60 6.07 -8.55
C THR A 268 -22.62 6.96 -9.31
N LEU A 269 -21.36 6.54 -9.47
CA LEU A 269 -20.37 7.31 -10.25
C LEU A 269 -20.80 7.54 -11.70
N LYS A 270 -21.35 6.50 -12.34
CA LYS A 270 -21.87 6.61 -13.73
C LYS A 270 -23.06 7.55 -13.84
N SER A 271 -23.94 7.61 -12.83
CA SER A 271 -25.07 8.54 -12.82
C SER A 271 -24.69 10.00 -12.63
N LEU A 272 -23.52 10.28 -12.04
CA LEU A 272 -22.95 11.62 -11.90
C LEU A 272 -22.21 12.10 -13.15
N ALA A 273 -21.79 11.17 -14.00
CA ALA A 273 -20.92 11.44 -15.14
C ALA A 273 -21.71 11.83 -16.39
N ASP A 274 -21.26 12.89 -17.07
CA ASP A 274 -21.67 13.18 -18.44
C ASP A 274 -21.01 12.18 -19.41
N PRO A 275 -21.77 11.28 -20.06
CA PRO A 275 -21.20 10.24 -20.91
C PRO A 275 -20.50 10.76 -22.17
N GLN A 276 -20.70 12.04 -22.54
CA GLN A 276 -20.01 12.66 -23.68
C GLN A 276 -18.52 12.93 -23.36
N HIS A 277 -18.20 13.21 -22.10
CA HIS A 277 -16.85 13.61 -21.68
C HIS A 277 -16.19 12.68 -20.68
N VAL A 278 -16.97 11.84 -19.95
CA VAL A 278 -16.45 10.94 -18.91
C VAL A 278 -16.72 9.48 -19.28
N HIS A 279 -15.66 8.70 -19.44
CA HIS A 279 -15.73 7.32 -19.96
C HIS A 279 -15.22 6.31 -18.96
N PHE A 280 -16.05 5.36 -18.54
CA PHE A 280 -15.66 4.23 -17.71
C PHE A 280 -15.18 3.08 -18.62
N VAL A 281 -13.87 2.82 -18.60
CA VAL A 281 -13.22 1.85 -19.50
C VAL A 281 -13.02 0.47 -18.87
N GLY A 282 -13.58 0.25 -17.67
CA GLY A 282 -13.48 -1.01 -16.95
C GLY A 282 -12.07 -1.23 -16.35
N TYR A 283 -11.76 -2.50 -16.03
CA TYR A 283 -10.43 -2.84 -15.53
C TYR A 283 -9.39 -2.80 -16.65
N ARG A 284 -8.25 -2.15 -16.39
CA ARG A 284 -7.11 -2.08 -17.31
C ARG A 284 -5.83 -2.44 -16.55
N ASN A 285 -4.82 -2.95 -17.25
CA ASN A 285 -3.46 -2.90 -16.69
C ASN A 285 -2.91 -1.47 -16.81
N SER A 286 -2.03 -1.11 -15.89
CA SER A 286 -1.52 0.26 -15.79
C SER A 286 -0.75 0.70 -17.03
N CYS A 287 0.14 -0.14 -17.57
CA CYS A 287 0.94 0.20 -18.76
C CYS A 287 0.10 0.54 -19.98
N GLY A 288 -0.92 -0.30 -20.30
CA GLY A 288 -1.83 -0.04 -21.42
C GLY A 288 -2.66 1.23 -21.20
N PHE A 289 -3.14 1.44 -19.98
CA PHE A 289 -3.95 2.61 -19.64
C PHE A 289 -3.15 3.91 -19.72
N PHE A 290 -1.93 3.95 -19.19
CA PHE A 290 -1.09 5.15 -19.25
C PHE A 290 -0.70 5.54 -20.68
N ALA A 291 -0.64 4.60 -21.60
CA ALA A 291 -0.46 4.89 -23.02
C ALA A 291 -1.69 5.55 -23.69
N GLU A 292 -2.87 5.50 -23.06
CA GLU A 292 -4.13 6.05 -23.62
C GLU A 292 -4.42 7.48 -23.11
N ILE A 293 -3.67 8.01 -22.14
CA ILE A 293 -3.93 9.31 -21.50
C ILE A 293 -2.76 10.28 -21.64
N ASP A 294 -3.01 11.56 -21.41
CA ASP A 294 -2.02 12.64 -21.46
C ASP A 294 -1.68 13.20 -20.07
N VAL A 295 -2.59 13.04 -19.10
CA VAL A 295 -2.41 13.50 -17.70
C VAL A 295 -3.04 12.46 -16.78
N ALA A 296 -2.28 11.98 -15.80
CA ALA A 296 -2.81 11.11 -14.77
C ALA A 296 -3.36 11.92 -13.59
N VAL A 297 -4.45 11.43 -12.98
CA VAL A 297 -5.09 12.07 -11.82
C VAL A 297 -5.25 11.07 -10.69
N VAL A 298 -4.71 11.40 -9.51
CA VAL A 298 -4.82 10.58 -8.28
C VAL A 298 -5.45 11.44 -7.17
N PRO A 299 -6.79 11.63 -7.21
CA PRO A 299 -7.51 12.60 -6.38
C PRO A 299 -7.93 12.04 -5.03
N SER A 300 -7.14 11.13 -4.45
CA SER A 300 -7.52 10.44 -3.22
C SER A 300 -7.88 11.41 -2.10
N ILE A 301 -9.08 11.23 -1.52
CA ILE A 301 -9.53 11.98 -0.34
C ILE A 301 -9.23 11.23 0.97
N GLY A 302 -8.99 9.93 0.88
CA GLY A 302 -8.44 9.11 1.95
C GLY A 302 -6.92 9.11 1.97
N THR A 303 -6.34 8.51 3.01
CA THR A 303 -4.87 8.39 3.14
C THR A 303 -4.30 7.43 2.10
N GLU A 304 -3.27 7.88 1.39
CA GLU A 304 -2.41 7.03 0.57
C GLU A 304 -1.11 6.75 1.32
N SER A 305 -0.82 5.47 1.54
CA SER A 305 0.40 5.11 2.26
C SER A 305 1.66 5.39 1.43
N PHE A 306 1.57 5.21 0.10
CA PHE A 306 2.64 5.53 -0.83
C PHE A 306 2.09 6.20 -2.09
N GLY A 307 1.36 5.46 -2.94
CA GLY A 307 0.78 5.97 -4.19
C GLY A 307 1.42 5.37 -5.43
N LEU A 308 1.47 4.03 -5.52
CA LEU A 308 2.06 3.32 -6.68
C LEU A 308 1.56 3.83 -8.03
N VAL A 309 0.26 4.15 -8.13
CA VAL A 309 -0.34 4.68 -9.37
C VAL A 309 0.32 5.99 -9.81
N ALA A 310 0.65 6.89 -8.86
CA ALA A 310 1.36 8.13 -9.17
C ALA A 310 2.81 7.85 -9.61
N LEU A 311 3.49 6.90 -8.96
CA LEU A 311 4.83 6.47 -9.36
C LEU A 311 4.83 5.87 -10.76
N GLU A 312 3.87 4.97 -11.05
CA GLU A 312 3.70 4.35 -12.36
C GLU A 312 3.41 5.37 -13.46
N ALA A 313 2.53 6.35 -13.20
CA ALA A 313 2.25 7.43 -14.14
C ALA A 313 3.50 8.29 -14.44
N CYS A 314 4.26 8.68 -13.41
CA CYS A 314 5.54 9.39 -13.60
C CYS A 314 6.54 8.55 -14.42
N ALA A 315 6.59 7.22 -14.17
CA ALA A 315 7.46 6.32 -14.92
C ALA A 315 7.11 6.24 -16.42
N HIS A 316 5.84 6.55 -16.78
CA HIS A 316 5.36 6.65 -18.17
C HIS A 316 5.46 8.08 -18.73
N HIS A 317 6.27 8.95 -18.11
CA HIS A 317 6.45 10.35 -18.52
C HIS A 317 5.16 11.18 -18.50
N LEU A 318 4.17 10.81 -17.69
CA LEU A 318 2.93 11.58 -17.55
C LEU A 318 3.05 12.63 -16.46
N PRO A 319 2.61 13.86 -16.69
CA PRO A 319 2.35 14.80 -15.61
C PRO A 319 1.20 14.28 -14.74
N VAL A 320 1.31 14.42 -13.43
CA VAL A 320 0.34 13.83 -12.50
C VAL A 320 -0.30 14.91 -11.63
N ILE A 321 -1.63 14.93 -11.56
CA ILE A 321 -2.34 15.69 -10.53
C ILE A 321 -2.56 14.77 -9.34
N VAL A 322 -2.05 15.11 -8.16
CA VAL A 322 -2.25 14.33 -6.95
C VAL A 322 -2.86 15.15 -5.82
N SER A 323 -3.66 14.50 -5.00
CA SER A 323 -4.10 15.14 -3.75
C SER A 323 -2.95 15.19 -2.73
N THR A 324 -3.02 16.17 -1.80
CA THR A 324 -2.06 16.29 -0.69
C THR A 324 -2.32 15.27 0.43
N ARG A 325 -2.55 13.99 0.06
CA ARG A 325 -2.88 12.91 1.01
C ARG A 325 -1.77 11.87 1.10
N GLY A 326 -1.16 11.79 2.28
CA GLY A 326 -0.20 10.73 2.58
C GLY A 326 1.09 10.81 1.78
N GLY A 327 1.57 9.67 1.28
CA GLY A 327 2.82 9.53 0.55
C GLY A 327 2.82 10.10 -0.87
N LEU A 328 1.67 10.54 -1.42
CA LEU A 328 1.58 11.08 -2.78
C LEU A 328 2.52 12.26 -3.00
N VAL A 329 2.65 13.16 -2.02
CA VAL A 329 3.51 14.35 -2.08
C VAL A 329 5.00 14.02 -2.00
N GLU A 330 5.35 12.79 -1.66
CA GLU A 330 6.73 12.31 -1.68
C GLU A 330 7.16 11.81 -3.07
N ILE A 331 6.19 11.47 -3.91
CA ILE A 331 6.38 11.04 -5.30
C ILE A 331 6.25 12.22 -6.25
N VAL A 332 5.15 12.98 -6.11
CA VAL A 332 4.86 14.12 -6.97
C VAL A 332 5.24 15.42 -6.26
N ARG A 333 6.18 16.15 -6.85
CA ARG A 333 6.61 17.48 -6.40
C ARG A 333 5.87 18.55 -7.20
N ASP A 334 5.12 19.42 -6.50
CA ASP A 334 4.30 20.46 -7.13
C ASP A 334 5.11 21.36 -8.06
N GLY A 335 4.61 21.56 -9.28
CA GLY A 335 5.26 22.36 -10.33
C GLY A 335 6.51 21.73 -10.97
N VAL A 336 6.95 20.52 -10.54
CA VAL A 336 8.13 19.83 -11.07
C VAL A 336 7.73 18.66 -11.97
N ASN A 337 7.05 17.64 -11.44
CA ASN A 337 6.59 16.47 -12.18
C ASN A 337 5.08 16.29 -12.13
N GLY A 338 4.35 17.23 -11.54
CA GLY A 338 2.91 17.25 -11.45
C GLY A 338 2.39 18.47 -10.70
N LEU A 339 1.10 18.45 -10.37
CA LEU A 339 0.43 19.48 -9.59
C LEU A 339 -0.26 18.87 -8.37
N HIS A 340 -0.29 19.62 -7.28
CA HIS A 340 -1.03 19.26 -6.08
C HIS A 340 -2.44 19.84 -6.09
N CYS A 341 -3.40 19.07 -5.56
CA CYS A 341 -4.73 19.55 -5.21
C CYS A 341 -5.04 19.17 -3.76
N SER A 342 -5.91 19.93 -3.11
CA SER A 342 -6.24 19.71 -1.70
C SER A 342 -7.72 19.40 -1.53
N PRO A 343 -8.09 18.25 -0.92
CA PRO A 343 -9.48 17.96 -0.58
C PRO A 343 -10.12 18.98 0.39
N GLU A 344 -9.30 19.74 1.12
CA GLU A 344 -9.74 20.86 1.97
C GLU A 344 -10.12 22.11 1.17
N ARG A 345 -9.66 22.20 -0.08
CA ARG A 345 -10.00 23.25 -1.06
C ARG A 345 -10.60 22.57 -2.31
N PRO A 346 -11.90 22.24 -2.32
CA PRO A 346 -12.50 21.41 -3.36
C PRO A 346 -12.25 21.89 -4.79
N ASP A 347 -12.20 23.19 -5.02
CA ASP A 347 -11.97 23.76 -6.35
C ASP A 347 -10.52 23.61 -6.85
N SER A 348 -9.56 23.31 -5.96
CA SER A 348 -8.14 23.16 -6.33
C SER A 348 -7.88 22.04 -7.35
N LEU A 349 -8.69 20.98 -7.35
CA LEU A 349 -8.59 19.93 -8.37
C LEU A 349 -9.04 20.46 -9.74
N GLY A 350 -10.17 21.20 -9.79
CA GLY A 350 -10.64 21.84 -10.99
C GLY A 350 -9.63 22.86 -11.55
N GLU A 351 -9.00 23.67 -10.67
CA GLU A 351 -7.94 24.60 -11.03
C GLU A 351 -6.74 23.87 -11.67
N ALA A 352 -6.30 22.75 -11.08
CA ALA A 352 -5.20 21.95 -11.63
C ALA A 352 -5.56 21.30 -12.98
N LEU A 353 -6.77 20.77 -13.13
CA LEU A 353 -7.28 20.21 -14.39
C LEU A 353 -7.30 21.28 -15.48
N ARG A 354 -7.87 22.45 -15.21
CA ARG A 354 -7.94 23.58 -16.16
C ARG A 354 -6.53 24.04 -16.54
N ARG A 355 -5.65 24.25 -15.57
CA ARG A 355 -4.27 24.70 -15.80
C ARG A 355 -3.52 23.73 -16.72
N LEU A 356 -3.64 22.42 -16.52
CA LEU A 356 -3.02 21.44 -17.41
C LEU A 356 -3.77 21.28 -18.75
N SER A 357 -5.03 21.64 -18.85
CA SER A 357 -5.75 21.66 -20.11
C SER A 357 -5.30 22.83 -21.01
N GLU A 358 -5.15 24.01 -20.44
CA GLU A 358 -4.88 25.26 -21.16
C GLU A 358 -3.39 25.48 -21.46
N ASP A 359 -2.48 25.07 -20.54
CA ASP A 359 -1.04 25.34 -20.66
C ASP A 359 -0.25 24.12 -21.17
N ALA A 360 -0.07 24.04 -22.49
CA ALA A 360 0.70 22.98 -23.14
C ALA A 360 2.17 22.98 -22.73
N SER A 361 2.76 24.18 -22.53
CA SER A 361 4.17 24.32 -22.14
C SER A 361 4.40 23.77 -20.73
N LEU A 362 3.48 24.04 -19.81
CA LEU A 362 3.51 23.48 -18.47
C LEU A 362 3.41 21.95 -18.52
N ARG A 363 2.45 21.39 -19.30
CA ARG A 363 2.31 19.93 -19.44
C ARG A 363 3.61 19.30 -19.93
N GLN A 364 4.19 19.84 -21.01
CA GLN A 364 5.43 19.32 -21.58
C GLN A 364 6.60 19.40 -20.59
N ARG A 365 6.73 20.50 -19.86
CA ARG A 365 7.76 20.64 -18.81
C ARG A 365 7.58 19.62 -17.68
N LEU A 366 6.36 19.43 -17.18
CA LEU A 366 6.09 18.44 -16.13
C LEU A 366 6.33 17.03 -16.62
N ALA A 367 5.92 16.72 -17.85
CA ALA A 367 6.13 15.41 -18.47
C ALA A 367 7.62 15.07 -18.63
N SER A 368 8.44 16.03 -19.08
CA SER A 368 9.89 15.85 -19.26
C SER A 368 10.63 15.55 -17.95
N HIS A 369 10.13 16.04 -16.81
CA HIS A 369 10.70 15.77 -15.49
C HIS A 369 10.04 14.61 -14.75
N ALA A 370 8.95 14.05 -15.27
CA ALA A 370 8.14 13.10 -14.52
C ALA A 370 8.96 11.86 -14.11
N ARG A 371 9.57 11.17 -15.07
CA ARG A 371 10.32 9.94 -14.82
C ARG A 371 11.60 10.17 -14.04
N ASP A 372 12.38 11.19 -14.40
CA ASP A 372 13.67 11.49 -13.74
C ASP A 372 13.48 11.85 -12.27
N SER A 373 12.38 12.54 -11.94
CA SER A 373 12.04 12.89 -10.57
C SER A 373 11.83 11.68 -9.65
N VAL A 374 11.50 10.54 -10.21
CA VAL A 374 11.21 9.30 -9.47
C VAL A 374 12.16 8.15 -9.79
N ALA A 375 13.21 8.41 -10.59
CA ALA A 375 14.12 7.39 -11.10
C ALA A 375 14.67 6.45 -10.00
N SER A 376 15.05 7.00 -8.85
CA SER A 376 15.49 6.20 -7.70
C SER A 376 14.41 5.26 -7.15
N MET A 377 13.12 5.59 -7.31
CA MET A 377 12.01 4.75 -6.83
C MET A 377 11.62 3.67 -7.85
N LEU A 378 12.11 3.70 -9.09
CA LEU A 378 11.76 2.71 -10.11
C LEU A 378 12.55 1.40 -9.98
N SER A 379 13.70 1.43 -9.33
CA SER A 379 14.61 0.29 -9.24
C SER A 379 14.16 -0.72 -8.18
N VAL A 380 13.90 -1.94 -8.62
CA VAL A 380 13.68 -3.11 -7.75
C VAL A 380 14.98 -3.43 -6.98
N GLU A 381 16.13 -3.37 -7.66
CA GLU A 381 17.43 -3.67 -7.07
C GLU A 381 17.75 -2.75 -5.90
N ARG A 382 17.51 -1.42 -6.04
CA ARG A 382 17.65 -0.48 -4.94
C ARG A 382 16.78 -0.89 -3.74
N MET A 383 15.51 -1.23 -3.98
CA MET A 383 14.59 -1.65 -2.91
C MET A 383 15.11 -2.90 -2.21
N LEU A 384 15.56 -3.91 -2.96
CA LEU A 384 16.11 -5.14 -2.41
C LEU A 384 17.39 -4.90 -1.60
N ASP A 385 18.31 -4.04 -2.09
CA ASP A 385 19.54 -3.67 -1.39
C ASP A 385 19.24 -3.03 -0.02
N GLU A 386 18.29 -2.10 0.00
CA GLU A 386 17.86 -1.43 1.22
C GLU A 386 17.22 -2.40 2.21
N TYR A 387 16.35 -3.32 1.74
CA TYR A 387 15.76 -4.36 2.59
C TYR A 387 16.82 -5.34 3.11
N GLU A 388 17.72 -5.86 2.27
CA GLU A 388 18.81 -6.74 2.74
C GLU A 388 19.67 -6.07 3.82
N ALA A 389 20.00 -4.79 3.64
CA ALA A 389 20.76 -4.04 4.64
C ALA A 389 20.00 -3.93 5.98
N VAL A 390 18.70 -3.69 5.94
CA VAL A 390 17.84 -3.60 7.13
C VAL A 390 17.68 -4.96 7.80
N LEU A 391 17.45 -6.03 7.04
CA LEU A 391 17.33 -7.40 7.57
C LEU A 391 18.61 -7.84 8.27
N ASN A 392 19.78 -7.63 7.64
CA ASN A 392 21.08 -7.93 8.22
C ASN A 392 21.34 -7.14 9.51
N ARG A 393 21.07 -5.83 9.54
CA ARG A 393 21.20 -4.99 10.74
C ARG A 393 20.31 -5.47 11.88
N THR A 394 19.09 -5.90 11.58
CA THR A 394 18.14 -6.41 12.57
C THR A 394 18.67 -7.69 13.22
N LEU A 395 19.24 -8.62 12.44
CA LEU A 395 19.87 -9.84 12.96
C LEU A 395 21.07 -9.52 13.85
N LEU A 396 21.99 -8.67 13.39
CA LEU A 396 23.20 -8.31 14.12
C LEU A 396 22.90 -7.62 15.46
N SER A 397 21.94 -6.70 15.48
CA SER A 397 21.57 -5.96 16.70
C SER A 397 21.01 -6.86 17.79
N ARG A 398 20.37 -7.97 17.42
CA ARG A 398 19.84 -8.95 18.36
C ARG A 398 20.91 -9.92 18.87
N GLY A 399 21.83 -10.33 18.01
CA GLY A 399 23.01 -11.11 18.43
C GLY A 399 23.82 -10.41 19.51
N ALA A 400 24.05 -9.10 19.37
CA ALA A 400 24.76 -8.30 20.36
C ALA A 400 24.00 -8.19 21.71
N ARG A 401 22.66 -8.10 21.72
CA ARG A 401 21.87 -8.09 22.96
C ARG A 401 21.86 -9.43 23.69
N HIS A 402 21.95 -10.56 22.98
CA HIS A 402 22.04 -11.89 23.59
C HIS A 402 23.43 -12.19 24.10
N GLY A 403 24.49 -11.74 23.41
CA GLY A 403 25.89 -11.89 23.87
C GLY A 403 26.18 -11.13 25.15
N SER A 404 25.64 -9.92 25.33
CA SER A 404 25.79 -9.15 26.57
C SER A 404 24.96 -9.71 27.75
N ALA A 405 23.85 -10.39 27.51
CA ALA A 405 23.05 -11.02 28.57
C ALA A 405 23.70 -12.30 29.12
N ILE A 406 24.49 -13.02 28.33
CA ILE A 406 25.23 -14.22 28.76
C ILE A 406 26.47 -13.80 29.57
N ALA A 407 27.10 -12.67 29.27
CA ALA A 407 28.29 -12.17 29.98
C ALA A 407 27.99 -11.65 31.40
N VAL A 408 26.75 -11.35 31.74
CA VAL A 408 26.33 -10.85 33.09
C VAL A 408 25.90 -12.01 34.01
N SER A 409 25.68 -13.22 33.48
CA SER A 409 25.28 -14.40 34.28
C SER A 409 26.41 -15.28 34.77
N THR A 410 27.69 -14.85 34.62
CA THR A 410 28.89 -15.59 35.04
C THR A 410 29.83 -14.75 35.89
N LEU A 411 29.31 -13.93 36.84
CA LEU A 411 30.05 -13.33 37.93
C LEU A 411 29.35 -13.57 39.26
#